data_cf7831047142e178ba9283b63ed30ffd
#
_entry.id   cf7831047142e178ba9283b63ed30ffd
#
_cell.length_a   1.000
_cell.length_b   1.000
_cell.length_c   1.000
_cell.angle_alpha   90.00
_cell.angle_beta   90.00
_cell.angle_gamma   90.00
#
_symmetry.space_group_name_H-M   'P 1'
#
loop_
_entity.id
_entity.type
_entity.pdbx_description
1 polymer ?
#
loop_
_entity_poly.entity_id
_entity_poly.type
_entity_poly.pdbx_seq_one_letter_code
_entity_poly.pdbx_strand_id
1 'polypeptide(L)' 'MYIQVRVNPGAKWEEVKKIGLMRLEISVKQPAERNLANERVKELVAENFNVPVNKVRLISGHTSQSKVFSIMDAPI' A
#
# COMPACT_ATOMS: atom_id res chain seq x y z
N MET A 1 -4.85 -2.93 -12.77
CA MET A 1 -4.79 -1.52 -12.30
C MET A 1 -3.56 -1.33 -11.44
N TYR A 2 -2.80 -0.29 -11.71
CA TYR A 2 -1.58 0.01 -10.95
C TYR A 2 -1.79 1.25 -10.11
N ILE A 3 -1.23 1.25 -8.90
CA ILE A 3 -1.34 2.36 -7.99
C ILE A 3 0.04 2.64 -7.38
N GLN A 4 0.38 3.93 -7.28
CA GLN A 4 1.60 4.35 -6.63
C GLN A 4 1.31 4.65 -5.17
N VAL A 5 2.16 4.14 -4.28
CA VAL A 5 1.99 4.32 -2.84
C VAL A 5 3.30 4.79 -2.24
N ARG A 6 3.24 5.93 -1.55
CA ARG A 6 4.36 6.38 -0.75
C ARG A 6 4.13 5.89 0.67
N VAL A 7 5.10 5.19 1.23
CA VAL A 7 4.96 4.56 2.53
C VAL A 7 5.84 5.24 3.56
N ASN A 8 5.26 5.52 4.72
CA ASN A 8 5.98 6.05 5.88
C ASN A 8 5.91 5.00 6.98
N PRO A 9 6.93 4.13 7.10
CA PRO A 9 6.93 3.10 8.15
C PRO A 9 7.31 3.68 9.49
N GLY A 10 6.98 2.97 10.56
CA GLY A 10 7.33 3.38 11.91
C GLY A 10 6.64 4.64 12.38
N ALA A 11 5.45 4.92 11.85
CA ALA A 11 4.69 6.10 12.22
C ALA A 11 3.99 5.88 13.56
N LYS A 12 3.60 6.99 14.20
CA LYS A 12 2.88 6.91 15.47
C LYS A 12 1.46 6.39 15.31
N TRP A 13 0.84 6.70 14.18
CA TRP A 13 -0.48 6.19 13.87
C TRP A 13 -0.61 5.91 12.39
N GLU A 14 -1.59 5.11 12.08
CA GLU A 14 -1.86 4.67 10.73
C GLU A 14 -2.73 5.69 10.02
N GLU A 15 -2.37 6.00 8.77
CA GLU A 15 -3.12 6.99 8.00
C GLU A 15 -3.01 6.67 6.52
N VAL A 16 -4.12 6.83 5.81
CA VAL A 16 -4.16 6.68 4.34
C VAL A 16 -4.64 7.99 3.76
N LYS A 17 -3.82 8.60 2.91
CA LYS A 17 -4.16 9.84 2.22
C LYS A 17 -4.18 9.61 0.72
N LYS A 18 -5.21 10.08 0.06
CA LYS A 18 -5.26 10.06 -1.40
C LYS A 18 -4.62 11.35 -1.90
N ILE A 19 -3.47 11.23 -2.55
CA ILE A 19 -2.70 12.39 -3.01
C ILE A 19 -2.77 12.59 -4.52
N GLY A 20 -3.45 11.72 -5.21
CA GLY A 20 -3.66 11.82 -6.65
C GLY A 20 -4.66 10.78 -7.08
N LEU A 21 -4.98 10.74 -8.36
CA LEU A 21 -6.02 9.84 -8.87
C LEU A 21 -5.66 8.37 -8.61
N MET A 22 -4.40 8.00 -8.84
CA MET A 22 -3.92 6.64 -8.62
C MET A 22 -2.71 6.64 -7.72
N ARG A 23 -2.73 7.52 -6.70
CA ARG A 23 -1.60 7.70 -5.80
C ARG A 23 -2.09 7.85 -4.37
N LEU A 24 -1.48 7.11 -3.48
CA LEU A 24 -1.76 7.17 -2.04
C LEU A 24 -0.49 7.42 -1.27
N GLU A 25 -0.64 8.09 -0.14
CA GLU A 25 0.40 8.15 0.87
C GLU A 25 -0.12 7.43 2.09
N ILE A 26 0.61 6.41 2.55
CA ILE A 26 0.17 5.56 3.64
C ILE A 26 1.23 5.54 4.73
N SER A 27 0.82 5.88 5.95
CA SER A 27 1.65 5.76 7.13
C SER A 27 1.21 4.53 7.90
N VAL A 28 2.18 3.72 8.33
CA VAL A 28 1.91 2.51 9.10
C VAL A 28 2.79 2.49 10.35
N LYS A 29 2.30 1.85 11.39
CA LYS A 29 3.05 1.71 12.64
C LYS A 29 4.18 0.70 12.52
N GLN A 30 4.02 -0.28 11.66
CA GLN A 30 4.99 -1.33 11.47
C GLN A 30 6.30 -0.76 10.92
N PRO A 31 7.44 -1.26 11.39
CA PRO A 31 8.74 -0.82 10.87
C PRO A 31 9.00 -1.41 9.49
N ALA A 32 9.96 -0.83 8.77
CA ALA A 32 10.37 -1.30 7.44
C ALA A 32 11.30 -2.51 7.57
N GLU A 33 10.89 -3.50 8.33
CA GLU A 33 11.68 -4.71 8.58
C GLU A 33 10.84 -5.93 8.30
N ARG A 34 11.45 -6.98 7.73
CA ARG A 34 10.83 -8.28 7.51
C ARG A 34 9.49 -8.18 6.78
N ASN A 35 9.36 -7.22 5.89
CA ASN A 35 8.13 -7.00 5.13
C ASN A 35 6.92 -6.60 5.99
N LEU A 36 7.11 -6.25 7.26
CA LEU A 36 5.98 -5.91 8.12
C LEU A 36 5.19 -4.72 7.60
N ALA A 37 5.90 -3.64 7.23
CA ALA A 37 5.24 -2.46 6.68
C ALA A 37 4.58 -2.78 5.34
N ASN A 38 5.27 -3.53 4.47
CA ASN A 38 4.73 -3.89 3.16
C ASN A 38 3.43 -4.68 3.28
N GLU A 39 3.38 -5.64 4.20
CA GLU A 39 2.19 -6.44 4.40
C GLU A 39 1.02 -5.59 4.91
N ARG A 40 1.30 -4.67 5.82
CA ARG A 40 0.24 -3.80 6.33
C ARG A 40 -0.27 -2.84 5.26
N VAL A 41 0.64 -2.27 4.47
CA VAL A 41 0.26 -1.39 3.37
C VAL A 41 -0.61 -2.13 2.36
N LYS A 42 -0.26 -3.37 2.06
CA LYS A 42 -1.03 -4.21 1.15
C LYS A 42 -2.46 -4.40 1.65
N GLU A 43 -2.62 -4.67 2.94
CA GLU A 43 -3.94 -4.79 3.54
C GLU A 43 -4.75 -3.50 3.42
N LEU A 44 -4.10 -2.36 3.68
CA LEU A 44 -4.76 -1.07 3.61
C LEU A 44 -5.16 -0.70 2.18
N VAL A 45 -4.31 -1.02 1.21
CA VAL A 45 -4.65 -0.83 -0.20
C VAL A 45 -5.88 -1.68 -0.56
N ALA A 46 -5.89 -2.93 -0.12
CA ALA A 46 -7.02 -3.82 -0.39
C ALA A 46 -8.32 -3.26 0.20
N GLU A 47 -8.28 -2.78 1.43
CA GLU A 47 -9.44 -2.17 2.08
C GLU A 47 -9.91 -0.93 1.31
N ASN A 48 -8.97 -0.09 0.91
CA ASN A 48 -9.29 1.16 0.23
C ASN A 48 -9.97 0.93 -1.11
N PHE A 49 -9.62 -0.16 -1.79
CA PHE A 49 -10.21 -0.49 -3.09
C PHE A 49 -11.28 -1.57 -2.99
N ASN A 50 -11.59 -2.01 -1.77
CA ASN A 50 -12.68 -2.94 -1.53
C ASN A 50 -12.48 -4.27 -2.26
N VAL A 51 -11.26 -4.78 -2.22
CA VAL A 51 -10.88 -6.06 -2.82
C VAL A 51 -10.21 -6.94 -1.77
N PRO A 52 -10.19 -8.27 -1.95
CA PRO A 52 -9.43 -9.14 -1.07
C PRO A 52 -7.93 -8.83 -1.16
N VAL A 53 -7.22 -9.03 -0.06
CA VAL A 53 -5.79 -8.72 -0.02
C VAL A 53 -4.99 -9.55 -1.03
N ASN A 54 -5.44 -10.76 -1.36
CA ASN A 54 -4.75 -11.60 -2.33
C ASN A 54 -4.86 -11.07 -3.77
N LYS A 55 -5.64 -10.04 -4.01
CA LYS A 55 -5.72 -9.37 -5.32
C LYS A 55 -4.75 -8.20 -5.43
N VAL A 56 -4.04 -7.87 -4.34
CA VAL A 56 -3.07 -6.78 -4.31
C VAL A 56 -1.67 -7.35 -4.33
N ARG A 57 -0.84 -6.90 -5.26
CA ARG A 57 0.53 -7.39 -5.41
C ARG A 57 1.50 -6.23 -5.44
N LEU A 58 2.60 -6.37 -4.72
CA LEU A 58 3.69 -5.39 -4.77
C LEU A 58 4.53 -5.67 -6.00
N ILE A 59 4.57 -4.71 -6.92
CA ILE A 59 5.26 -4.87 -8.20
C ILE A 59 6.68 -4.35 -8.14
N SER A 60 6.90 -3.19 -7.51
CA SER A 60 8.23 -2.61 -7.42
C SER A 60 8.34 -1.77 -6.16
N GLY A 61 9.59 -1.46 -5.79
CA GLY A 61 9.86 -0.65 -4.61
C GLY A 61 9.86 -1.43 -3.31
N HIS A 62 10.24 -2.70 -3.33
CA HIS A 62 10.22 -3.56 -2.14
C HIS A 62 11.00 -2.97 -0.97
N THR A 63 12.08 -2.26 -1.26
CA THR A 63 12.91 -1.62 -0.22
C THR A 63 12.90 -0.11 -0.31
N SER A 64 11.97 0.45 -1.08
CA SER A 64 11.86 1.89 -1.29
C SER A 64 10.61 2.43 -0.59
N GLN A 65 10.62 3.72 -0.27
CA GLN A 65 9.43 4.38 0.23
C GLN A 65 8.37 4.53 -0.85
N SER A 66 8.79 4.60 -2.12
CA SER A 66 7.86 4.69 -3.24
C SER A 66 7.65 3.30 -3.82
N LYS A 67 6.41 2.84 -3.78
CA LYS A 67 6.06 1.48 -4.20
C LYS A 67 4.98 1.52 -5.25
N VAL A 68 4.95 0.49 -6.09
CA VAL A 68 3.88 0.31 -7.05
C VAL A 68 3.19 -1.01 -6.73
N PHE A 69 1.88 -0.94 -6.57
CA PHE A 69 1.04 -2.11 -6.36
C PHE A 69 0.15 -2.34 -7.58
N SER A 70 -0.10 -3.60 -7.88
CA SER A 70 -1.06 -4.00 -8.87
C SER A 70 -2.30 -4.53 -8.16
N ILE A 71 -3.46 -4.07 -8.60
CA ILE A 71 -4.74 -4.58 -8.08
C ILE A 71 -5.39 -5.36 -9.20
N MET A 72 -5.56 -6.66 -8.97
CA MET A 72 -6.12 -7.57 -9.95
C MET A 72 -7.61 -7.69 -9.75
N ASP A 73 -8.34 -7.81 -10.86
CA ASP A 73 -9.80 -8.02 -10.81
C ASP A 73 -10.52 -6.99 -9.95
N ALA A 74 -10.06 -5.74 -10.03
CA ALA A 74 -10.78 -4.67 -9.35
C ALA A 74 -12.22 -4.67 -9.86
N PRO A 75 -13.21 -4.57 -8.96
CA PRO A 75 -14.60 -4.58 -9.41
C PRO A 75 -14.87 -3.39 -10.31
N ILE A 76 -15.58 -3.67 -11.33
CA ILE A 76 -15.96 -2.66 -12.31
C ILE A 76 -17.20 -1.93 -11.82
#